data_c25f79ebabfde01c5a53ce541d219a72
#
_entry.id   c25f79ebabfde01c5a53ce541d219a72
#
_cell.length_a   1.000
_cell.length_b   1.000
_cell.length_c   1.000
_cell.angle_alpha   90.00
_cell.angle_beta   90.00
_cell.angle_gamma   90.00
#
_symmetry.space_group_name_H-M   'P 1'
#
loop_
_entity.id
_entity.type
_entity.pdbx_description
1 polymer ?
#
loop_
_entity_poly.entity_id
_entity_poly.type
_entity_poly.pdbx_seq_one_letter_code
_entity_poly.pdbx_strand_id
1 'polypeptide(L)'
;MVPMAVILIVEDDGFIRDDAEMMIQDWGHDILSACDVDEALSILRSSQPIDALFTDIYLKKAVHGGYELAHQAIKLRLNLRVLYTTGNTINDEMKTLFVEGAHFLQKPYTHRQLQDSVEGLFAA
;
A
#
# COMPACT_ATOMS: atom_id res chain seq x y z
N MET A 1 19.22 1.87 -9.77
CA MET A 1 18.71 2.73 -8.68
C MET A 1 17.22 2.95 -8.86
N VAL A 2 16.44 2.74 -7.81
CA VAL A 2 15.00 2.98 -7.82
C VAL A 2 14.74 4.48 -7.73
N PRO A 3 13.91 5.08 -8.61
CA PRO A 3 13.54 6.48 -8.49
C PRO A 3 12.88 6.75 -7.14
N MET A 4 13.10 7.93 -6.58
CA MET A 4 12.39 8.37 -5.38
C MET A 4 10.92 8.50 -5.70
N ALA A 5 10.08 7.96 -4.83
CA ALA A 5 8.63 7.99 -4.99
C ALA A 5 7.97 8.39 -3.67
N VAL A 6 6.72 8.79 -3.73
CA VAL A 6 5.91 9.07 -2.54
C VAL A 6 4.94 7.91 -2.36
N ILE A 7 5.03 7.23 -1.23
CA ILE A 7 4.25 6.02 -0.94
C ILE A 7 3.32 6.29 0.24
N LEU A 8 2.03 6.08 0.03
CA LEU A 8 1.04 6.15 1.10
C LEU A 8 0.91 4.76 1.72
N ILE A 9 1.22 4.67 3.01
CA ILE A 9 1.16 3.42 3.78
C ILE A 9 -0.11 3.44 4.62
N VAL A 10 -0.96 2.42 4.45
CA VAL A 10 -2.21 2.28 5.22
C VAL A 10 -2.16 0.98 6.01
N GLU A 11 -1.98 1.09 7.32
CA GLU A 11 -1.84 -0.02 8.25
C GLU A 11 -2.36 0.44 9.61
N ASP A 12 -3.28 -0.30 10.19
CA ASP A 12 -3.85 0.04 11.49
C ASP A 12 -2.99 -0.39 12.69
N ASP A 13 -2.08 -1.35 12.51
CA ASP A 13 -1.10 -1.72 13.54
C ASP A 13 0.07 -0.74 13.52
N GLY A 14 0.22 0.02 14.61
CA GLY A 14 1.24 1.06 14.68
C GLY A 14 2.67 0.55 14.58
N PHE A 15 2.97 -0.62 15.14
CA PHE A 15 4.32 -1.19 15.08
C PHE A 15 4.67 -1.65 13.67
N ILE A 16 3.73 -2.30 12.99
CA ILE A 16 3.94 -2.75 11.61
C ILE A 16 4.08 -1.54 10.69
N ARG A 17 3.22 -0.52 10.89
CA ARG A 17 3.27 0.70 10.11
C ARG A 17 4.61 1.44 10.29
N ASP A 18 5.04 1.63 11.54
CA ASP A 18 6.30 2.34 11.84
C ASP A 18 7.50 1.63 11.23
N ASP A 19 7.52 0.30 11.29
CA ASP A 19 8.60 -0.50 10.72
C ASP A 19 8.66 -0.35 9.19
N ALA A 20 7.50 -0.42 8.54
CA ALA A 20 7.43 -0.24 7.08
C ALA A 20 7.84 1.18 6.68
N GLU A 21 7.40 2.20 7.42
CA GLU A 21 7.77 3.58 7.18
C GLU A 21 9.29 3.77 7.22
N MET A 22 9.91 3.24 8.26
CA MET A 22 11.36 3.37 8.46
C MET A 22 12.12 2.73 7.31
N MET A 23 11.75 1.52 6.93
CA MET A 23 12.42 0.80 5.84
C MET A 23 12.29 1.53 4.52
N ILE A 24 11.08 1.96 4.17
CA ILE A 24 10.82 2.62 2.89
C ILE A 24 11.54 3.97 2.82
N GLN A 25 11.57 4.71 3.92
CA GLN A 25 12.33 5.97 3.99
C GLN A 25 13.84 5.73 3.84
N ASP A 26 14.36 4.67 4.44
CA ASP A 26 15.79 4.34 4.33
C ASP A 26 16.20 4.05 2.89
N TRP A 27 15.27 3.58 2.05
CA TRP A 27 15.55 3.33 0.63
C TRP A 27 15.41 4.57 -0.25
N GLY A 28 15.16 5.73 0.36
CA GLY A 28 15.14 7.01 -0.35
C GLY A 28 13.78 7.47 -0.84
N HIS A 29 12.70 6.82 -0.42
CA HIS A 29 11.34 7.24 -0.77
C HIS A 29 10.76 8.14 0.30
N ASP A 30 9.82 8.99 -0.09
CA ASP A 30 9.00 9.73 0.86
C ASP A 30 7.78 8.90 1.24
N ILE A 31 7.28 9.09 2.45
CA ILE A 31 6.11 8.35 2.92
C ILE A 31 5.03 9.31 3.42
N LEU A 32 3.78 8.85 3.25
CA LEU A 32 2.60 9.39 3.93
C LEU A 32 1.97 8.20 4.63
N SER A 33 1.30 8.43 5.74
CA SER A 33 0.77 7.34 6.57
C SER A 33 -0.68 7.58 6.93
N ALA A 34 -1.44 6.49 6.98
CA ALA A 34 -2.82 6.49 7.45
C ALA A 34 -3.08 5.22 8.25
N CYS A 35 -3.92 5.32 9.27
CA CYS A 35 -4.30 4.17 10.09
C CYS A 35 -5.64 3.56 9.68
N ASP A 36 -6.41 4.22 8.84
CA ASP A 36 -7.71 3.72 8.39
C ASP A 36 -8.06 4.26 7.00
N VAL A 37 -9.19 3.78 6.48
CA VAL A 37 -9.66 4.14 5.13
C VAL A 37 -9.98 5.64 5.03
N ASP A 38 -10.63 6.19 6.03
CA ASP A 38 -11.05 7.60 6.00
C ASP A 38 -9.85 8.55 5.96
N GLU A 39 -8.85 8.29 6.78
CA GLU A 39 -7.61 9.06 6.78
C GLU A 39 -6.88 8.94 5.45
N ALA A 40 -6.81 7.72 4.90
CA ALA A 40 -6.18 7.48 3.61
C ALA A 40 -6.89 8.22 2.48
N LEU A 41 -8.21 8.19 2.47
CA LEU A 41 -9.00 8.90 1.45
C LEU A 41 -8.81 10.42 1.55
N SER A 42 -8.73 10.95 2.77
CA SER A 42 -8.46 12.36 2.98
C SER A 42 -7.12 12.77 2.35
N ILE A 43 -6.09 11.95 2.55
CA ILE A 43 -4.77 12.18 1.95
C ILE A 43 -4.82 12.07 0.43
N LEU A 44 -5.52 11.07 -0.09
CA LEU A 44 -5.65 10.86 -1.54
C LEU A 44 -6.41 11.99 -2.24
N ARG A 45 -7.32 12.65 -1.53
CA ARG A 45 -8.08 13.80 -2.05
C ARG A 45 -7.31 15.11 -1.93
N SER A 46 -6.20 15.13 -1.21
CA SER A 46 -5.36 16.31 -1.07
C SER A 46 -4.55 16.56 -2.34
N SER A 47 -3.79 17.66 -2.35
CA SER A 47 -2.90 17.98 -3.48
C SER A 47 -1.52 17.36 -3.35
N GLN A 48 -1.26 16.58 -2.31
CA GLN A 48 0.06 15.97 -2.11
C GLN A 48 0.37 14.95 -3.20
N PRO A 49 1.61 14.91 -3.70
CA PRO A 49 2.02 13.87 -4.66
C PRO A 49 1.94 12.49 -4.01
N ILE A 50 1.40 11.50 -4.72
CA ILE A 50 1.34 10.10 -4.26
C ILE A 50 1.55 9.22 -5.48
N ASP A 51 2.57 8.36 -5.43
CA ASP A 51 2.93 7.49 -6.55
C ASP A 51 2.46 6.05 -6.33
N ALA A 52 2.35 5.63 -5.08
CA ALA A 52 1.94 4.26 -4.76
C ALA A 52 1.13 4.22 -3.47
N LEU A 53 0.25 3.23 -3.39
CA LEU A 53 -0.52 2.87 -2.21
C LEU A 53 -0.05 1.50 -1.73
N PHE A 54 0.44 1.43 -0.49
CA PHE A 54 0.76 0.18 0.19
C PHE A 54 -0.24 0.00 1.31
N THR A 55 -1.21 -0.89 1.13
CA THR A 55 -2.31 -1.04 2.07
C THR A 55 -2.53 -2.47 2.55
N ASP A 56 -2.85 -2.61 3.83
CA ASP A 56 -3.40 -3.83 4.36
C ASP A 56 -4.78 -4.05 3.73
N ILE A 57 -5.11 -5.30 3.43
CA ILE A 57 -6.43 -5.67 2.93
C ILE A 57 -7.46 -5.58 4.05
N TYR A 58 -7.11 -6.13 5.22
CA TYR A 58 -7.99 -6.14 6.39
C TYR A 58 -7.60 -4.99 7.32
N LEU A 59 -8.52 -4.05 7.47
CA LEU A 59 -8.39 -2.95 8.42
C LEU A 59 -9.44 -3.18 9.51
N LYS A 60 -9.12 -2.86 10.76
CA LYS A 60 -9.94 -3.22 11.93
C LYS A 60 -11.40 -2.81 11.81
N LYS A 61 -11.66 -1.66 11.20
CA LYS A 61 -13.01 -1.10 11.06
C LYS A 61 -13.68 -1.47 9.75
N ALA A 62 -12.95 -2.10 8.83
CA ALA A 62 -13.47 -2.42 7.50
C ALA A 62 -12.76 -3.67 6.98
N VAL A 63 -13.43 -4.82 7.05
CA VAL A 63 -12.85 -6.14 6.74
C VAL A 63 -12.24 -6.19 5.33
N HIS A 64 -12.88 -5.55 4.37
CA HIS A 64 -12.39 -5.45 3.00
C HIS A 64 -11.95 -4.02 2.65
N GLY A 65 -11.59 -3.26 3.67
CA GLY A 65 -11.28 -1.84 3.52
C GLY A 65 -10.16 -1.56 2.54
N GLY A 66 -9.14 -2.43 2.49
CA GLY A 66 -8.04 -2.26 1.54
C GLY A 66 -8.47 -2.38 0.09
N TYR A 67 -9.39 -3.28 -0.23
CA TYR A 67 -9.93 -3.41 -1.58
C TYR A 67 -10.73 -2.18 -1.99
N GLU A 68 -11.65 -1.75 -1.13
CA GLU A 68 -12.46 -0.57 -1.39
C GLU A 68 -11.62 0.68 -1.53
N LEU A 69 -10.64 0.83 -0.63
CA LEU A 69 -9.71 1.95 -0.67
C LEU A 69 -8.95 2.00 -1.99
N ALA A 70 -8.40 0.86 -2.42
CA ALA A 70 -7.63 0.80 -3.66
C ALA A 70 -8.48 1.14 -4.88
N HIS A 71 -9.71 0.64 -4.95
CA HIS A 71 -10.62 0.96 -6.05
C HIS A 71 -10.96 2.45 -6.11
N GLN A 72 -11.14 3.10 -4.97
CA GLN A 72 -11.37 4.55 -4.92
C GLN A 72 -10.08 5.31 -5.25
N ALA A 73 -8.94 4.82 -4.74
CA ALA A 73 -7.66 5.49 -4.92
C ALA A 73 -7.26 5.61 -6.39
N ILE A 74 -7.44 4.55 -7.17
CA ILE A 74 -7.08 4.58 -8.59
C ILE A 74 -7.97 5.51 -9.40
N LYS A 75 -9.17 5.80 -8.93
CA LYS A 75 -10.06 6.79 -9.55
C LYS A 75 -9.61 8.21 -9.21
N LEU A 76 -9.07 8.41 -8.01
CA LEU A 76 -8.60 9.73 -7.55
C LEU A 76 -7.22 10.06 -8.10
N ARG A 77 -6.39 9.06 -8.29
CA ARG A 77 -5.00 9.22 -8.74
C ARG A 77 -4.73 8.29 -9.90
N LEU A 78 -4.75 8.82 -11.12
CA LEU A 78 -4.41 8.06 -12.32
C LEU A 78 -2.94 7.62 -12.22
N ASN A 79 -2.65 6.43 -12.69
CA ASN A 79 -1.31 5.82 -12.66
C ASN A 79 -0.81 5.44 -11.26
N LEU A 80 -1.67 5.45 -10.25
CA LEU A 80 -1.30 5.00 -8.91
C LEU A 80 -0.97 3.50 -8.94
N ARG A 81 0.18 3.14 -8.35
CA ARG A 81 0.60 1.75 -8.18
C ARG A 81 0.05 1.25 -6.85
N VAL A 82 -0.40 -0.02 -6.80
CA VAL A 82 -1.00 -0.58 -5.60
C VAL A 82 -0.28 -1.86 -5.18
N LEU A 83 0.10 -1.91 -3.90
CA LEU A 83 0.65 -3.09 -3.25
C LEU A 83 -0.26 -3.44 -2.08
N TYR A 84 -0.88 -4.62 -2.14
CA TYR A 84 -1.67 -5.15 -1.04
C TYR A 84 -0.83 -6.00 -0.11
N THR A 85 -1.19 -6.03 1.16
CA THR A 85 -0.59 -6.95 2.13
C THR A 85 -1.66 -7.48 3.08
N THR A 86 -1.46 -8.69 3.58
CA THR A 86 -2.31 -9.29 4.63
C THR A 86 -1.58 -10.44 5.29
N GLY A 87 -1.92 -10.72 6.55
CA GLY A 87 -1.48 -11.93 7.26
C GLY A 87 -2.34 -13.15 6.97
N ASN A 88 -3.49 -12.95 6.33
CA ASN A 88 -4.40 -14.04 6.00
C ASN A 88 -4.02 -14.71 4.68
N THR A 89 -4.42 -15.97 4.53
CA THR A 89 -4.23 -16.69 3.26
C THR A 89 -5.14 -16.10 2.19
N ILE A 90 -4.61 -15.89 0.99
CA ILE A 90 -5.38 -15.40 -0.15
C ILE A 90 -5.64 -16.54 -1.12
N ASN A 91 -6.89 -16.65 -1.59
CA ASN A 91 -7.29 -17.59 -2.64
C ASN A 91 -7.51 -16.84 -3.96
N ASP A 92 -7.77 -17.59 -5.04
CA ASP A 92 -7.97 -17.01 -6.37
C ASP A 92 -9.19 -16.10 -6.44
N GLU A 93 -10.24 -16.43 -5.71
CA GLU A 93 -11.46 -15.61 -5.65
C GLU A 93 -11.14 -14.23 -5.06
N MET A 94 -10.34 -14.20 -3.99
CA MET A 94 -9.94 -12.94 -3.36
C MET A 94 -9.09 -12.07 -4.30
N LYS A 95 -8.28 -12.70 -5.13
CA LYS A 95 -7.46 -11.97 -6.12
C LYS A 95 -8.30 -11.24 -7.16
N THR A 96 -9.53 -11.70 -7.39
CA THR A 96 -10.43 -10.99 -8.33
C THR A 96 -10.86 -9.62 -7.80
N LEU A 97 -10.69 -9.38 -6.50
CA LEU A 97 -11.02 -8.10 -5.88
C LEU A 97 -9.90 -7.07 -6.01
N PHE A 98 -8.71 -7.48 -6.46
CA PHE A 98 -7.58 -6.58 -6.65
C PHE A 98 -7.85 -5.61 -7.80
N VAL A 99 -7.35 -4.38 -7.68
CA VAL A 99 -7.32 -3.48 -8.84
C VAL A 99 -6.35 -4.04 -9.88
N GLU A 100 -6.60 -3.72 -11.14
CA GLU A 100 -5.77 -4.21 -12.24
C GLU A 100 -4.31 -3.78 -12.04
N GLY A 101 -3.40 -4.72 -12.26
CA GLY A 101 -1.97 -4.46 -12.15
C GLY A 101 -1.43 -4.40 -10.73
N ALA A 102 -2.24 -4.66 -9.72
CA ALA A 102 -1.80 -4.63 -8.33
C ALA A 102 -0.81 -5.76 -8.01
N HIS A 103 0.06 -5.48 -7.05
CA HIS A 103 0.99 -6.45 -6.49
C HIS A 103 0.52 -6.88 -5.10
N PHE A 104 1.08 -7.99 -4.60
CA PHE A 104 0.73 -8.53 -3.30
C PHE A 104 1.96 -8.97 -2.54
N LEU A 105 2.00 -8.69 -1.23
CA LEU A 105 3.06 -9.13 -0.32
C LEU A 105 2.45 -9.77 0.92
N GLN A 106 2.75 -11.03 1.17
CA GLN A 106 2.24 -11.79 2.32
C GLN A 106 2.96 -11.39 3.61
N LYS A 107 2.22 -11.19 4.69
CA LYS A 107 2.78 -11.05 6.04
C LYS A 107 3.01 -12.43 6.66
N PRO A 108 4.00 -12.60 7.52
CA PRO A 108 5.08 -11.67 7.78
C PRO A 108 6.07 -11.62 6.61
N TYR A 109 6.62 -10.45 6.35
CA TYR A 109 7.60 -10.28 5.29
C TYR A 109 8.95 -9.84 5.87
N THR A 110 10.03 -10.17 5.15
CA THR A 110 11.37 -9.70 5.49
C THR A 110 11.58 -8.30 4.89
N HIS A 111 12.59 -7.60 5.35
CA HIS A 111 12.99 -6.32 4.77
C HIS A 111 13.28 -6.46 3.27
N ARG A 112 13.96 -7.55 2.88
CA ARG A 112 14.27 -7.82 1.49
C ARG A 112 13.01 -8.03 0.64
N GLN A 113 12.04 -8.77 1.18
CA GLN A 113 10.79 -9.01 0.47
C GLN A 113 10.01 -7.71 0.26
N LEU A 114 9.96 -6.84 1.26
CA LEU A 114 9.32 -5.54 1.12
C LEU A 114 10.06 -4.68 0.11
N GLN A 115 11.38 -4.64 0.17
CA GLN A 115 12.19 -3.88 -0.77
C GLN A 115 11.96 -4.33 -2.21
N ASP A 116 12.01 -5.64 -2.45
CA ASP A 116 11.78 -6.20 -3.79
C ASP A 116 10.37 -5.87 -4.30
N SER A 117 9.37 -5.93 -3.43
CA SER A 117 7.99 -5.59 -3.79
C SER A 117 7.82 -4.12 -4.14
N VAL A 118 8.43 -3.23 -3.36
CA VAL A 118 8.37 -1.79 -3.63
C VAL A 118 9.09 -1.46 -4.95
N GLU A 119 10.26 -2.04 -5.16
CA GLU A 119 10.99 -1.86 -6.42
C GLU A 119 10.17 -2.38 -7.61
N GLY A 120 9.51 -3.53 -7.43
CA GLY A 120 8.66 -4.13 -8.46
C GLY A 120 7.49 -3.26 -8.88
N LEU A 121 6.97 -2.41 -7.98
CA LEU A 121 5.87 -1.49 -8.32
C LEU A 121 6.27 -0.50 -9.43
N PHE A 122 7.53 -0.11 -9.47
CA PHE A 122 8.02 0.91 -10.39
C PHE A 122 8.86 0.35 -11.53
N ALA A 123 9.00 -0.97 -11.59
CA ALA A 123 9.70 -1.62 -12.68
C ALA A 123 8.88 -1.51 -13.97
N ALA A 124 9.58 -1.23 -15.06
CA ALA A 124 8.96 -1.12 -16.37
C ALA A 124 8.55 -2.48 -16.92
#